data_2fd088e9a304a038c96503303bb603df
#
_entry.id   2fd088e9a304a038c96503303bb603df
#
_cell.length_a   1.000
_cell.length_b   1.000
_cell.length_c   1.000
_cell.angle_alpha   90.00
_cell.angle_beta   90.00
_cell.angle_gamma   90.00
#
_symmetry.space_group_name_H-M   'P 1'
#
loop_
_entity.id
_entity.type
_entity.pdbx_description
1 polymer ?
#
loop_
_entity_poly.entity_id
_entity_poly.type
_entity_poly.pdbx_seq_one_letter_code
_entity_poly.pdbx_strand_id
1 'polypeptide(L)'
;MKHIYSILILISLLFVGTACEDDYRDMVFFTGEAPIYQIGTCDNLIGSVNLYLDKPEGIILGTDGGDGNYSITNGDNSIVSAAFVKSENGYQRLLVTPKSIGEIMITVRDSDGHSASLAVKVMDCMKLVLSKEQEGVVVLGDVTDEQKNDIVKAFSDLPAVKMGGLYELIPDEGKSFFEEGVLRVYLNDSAVPPLVGRYERVPVLVEGIEKSGIQFAYGDEKHIYRVGPSVELTKSMPQDPYLYFWEEVTELCPVEVPEGCSIFFVTLLKLS
;
A
#
# COMPACT_ATOMS: atom_id res chain seq x y z
N MET A 1 59.36 -10.29 -47.46
CA MET A 1 58.80 -9.49 -46.37
C MET A 1 57.49 -8.76 -46.75
N LYS A 2 57.32 -8.24 -48.00
CA LYS A 2 56.09 -7.52 -48.40
C LYS A 2 54.80 -8.39 -48.36
N HIS A 3 54.90 -9.69 -48.62
CA HIS A 3 53.71 -10.57 -48.60
C HIS A 3 53.24 -10.98 -47.22
N ILE A 4 54.11 -10.94 -46.21
CA ILE A 4 53.74 -11.26 -44.79
C ILE A 4 52.88 -10.14 -44.21
N TYR A 5 53.16 -8.89 -44.53
CA TYR A 5 52.34 -7.75 -44.06
C TYR A 5 50.95 -7.72 -44.69
N SER A 6 50.82 -8.12 -45.97
CA SER A 6 49.52 -8.22 -46.62
C SER A 6 48.63 -9.30 -46.03
N ILE A 7 49.20 -10.42 -45.64
CA ILE A 7 48.45 -11.52 -44.96
C ILE A 7 48.04 -11.13 -43.55
N LEU A 8 48.90 -10.43 -42.79
CA LEU A 8 48.58 -9.93 -41.44
C LEU A 8 47.48 -8.87 -41.48
N ILE A 9 47.45 -7.97 -42.48
CA ILE A 9 46.39 -6.98 -42.63
C ILE A 9 45.08 -7.66 -43.05
N LEU A 10 45.10 -8.70 -43.88
CA LEU A 10 43.91 -9.44 -44.27
C LEU A 10 43.30 -10.23 -43.10
N ILE A 11 44.14 -10.80 -42.23
CA ILE A 11 43.70 -11.49 -41.01
C ILE A 11 43.12 -10.51 -39.99
N SER A 12 43.73 -9.32 -39.81
CA SER A 12 43.17 -8.29 -38.90
C SER A 12 41.83 -7.73 -39.38
N LEU A 13 41.57 -7.66 -40.68
CA LEU A 13 40.30 -7.24 -41.27
C LEU A 13 39.19 -8.30 -41.11
N LEU A 14 39.55 -9.58 -40.98
CA LEU A 14 38.60 -10.67 -40.71
C LEU A 14 38.11 -10.72 -39.25
N PHE A 15 38.84 -10.12 -38.30
CA PHE A 15 38.45 -10.06 -36.90
C PHE A 15 37.64 -8.80 -36.55
N VAL A 16 37.50 -7.82 -37.43
CA VAL A 16 36.71 -6.60 -37.17
C VAL A 16 35.23 -6.80 -37.57
N GLY A 17 34.87 -7.93 -38.16
CA GLY A 17 33.53 -8.18 -38.71
C GLY A 17 32.58 -9.02 -37.81
N THR A 18 32.95 -9.36 -36.59
CA THR A 18 32.08 -10.18 -35.71
C THR A 18 31.85 -9.60 -34.33
N ALA A 19 31.92 -8.29 -34.19
CA ALA A 19 31.22 -7.64 -33.12
C ALA A 19 29.80 -7.27 -33.62
N CYS A 20 28.98 -8.27 -33.93
CA CYS A 20 27.56 -8.10 -33.65
C CYS A 20 27.49 -7.98 -32.12
N GLU A 21 27.51 -6.78 -31.59
CA GLU A 21 26.81 -6.54 -30.36
C GLU A 21 25.39 -6.97 -30.67
N ASP A 22 24.97 -8.11 -30.12
CA ASP A 22 23.57 -8.44 -30.04
C ASP A 22 22.96 -7.27 -29.26
N ASP A 23 22.17 -6.45 -29.94
CA ASP A 23 21.37 -5.35 -29.37
C ASP A 23 20.29 -5.95 -28.47
N TYR A 24 20.66 -6.98 -27.67
CA TYR A 24 19.76 -7.60 -26.73
C TYR A 24 19.42 -6.59 -25.64
N ARG A 25 18.15 -6.31 -25.52
CA ARG A 25 17.60 -5.55 -24.37
C ARG A 25 16.97 -6.51 -23.41
N ASP A 26 17.30 -6.36 -22.13
CA ASP A 26 16.65 -7.11 -21.06
C ASP A 26 15.13 -6.98 -21.18
N MET A 27 14.44 -8.11 -21.04
CA MET A 27 12.99 -8.12 -21.01
C MET A 27 12.47 -7.48 -19.74
N VAL A 28 11.51 -6.57 -19.88
CA VAL A 28 10.96 -5.79 -18.76
C VAL A 28 9.45 -5.66 -18.88
N PHE A 29 8.78 -5.51 -17.72
CA PHE A 29 7.38 -5.08 -17.64
C PHE A 29 7.33 -3.61 -17.26
N PHE A 30 6.35 -2.88 -17.80
CA PHE A 30 6.15 -1.47 -17.49
C PHE A 30 4.66 -1.09 -17.44
N THR A 31 4.37 0.00 -16.74
CA THR A 31 3.05 0.63 -16.71
C THR A 31 2.96 1.77 -17.73
N GLY A 32 1.74 2.10 -18.18
CA GLY A 32 1.52 3.18 -19.15
C GLY A 32 1.73 2.74 -20.59
N GLU A 33 1.89 3.70 -21.51
CA GLU A 33 1.87 3.48 -22.97
C GLU A 33 3.21 3.00 -23.52
N ALA A 34 4.33 3.41 -22.91
CA ALA A 34 5.68 3.08 -23.30
C ALA A 34 6.61 3.02 -22.09
N PRO A 35 7.74 2.28 -22.16
CA PRO A 35 8.77 2.35 -21.12
C PRO A 35 9.43 3.73 -21.12
N ILE A 36 9.64 4.30 -19.92
CA ILE A 36 10.27 5.62 -19.74
C ILE A 36 11.73 5.40 -19.35
N TYR A 37 12.61 5.40 -20.35
CA TYR A 37 14.06 5.29 -20.13
C TYR A 37 14.63 6.68 -19.86
N GLN A 38 15.13 6.92 -18.65
CA GLN A 38 15.94 8.08 -18.28
C GLN A 38 17.40 7.66 -18.11
N ILE A 39 18.34 8.63 -18.11
CA ILE A 39 19.75 8.33 -17.90
C ILE A 39 19.95 7.69 -16.52
N GLY A 40 20.12 6.37 -16.49
CA GLY A 40 20.40 5.59 -15.30
C GLY A 40 19.18 5.03 -14.54
N THR A 41 17.94 5.34 -14.94
CA THR A 41 16.70 4.80 -14.35
C THR A 41 15.62 4.56 -15.40
N CYS A 42 14.68 3.68 -15.09
CA CYS A 42 13.44 3.57 -15.82
C CYS A 42 12.29 3.64 -14.80
N ASP A 43 11.53 4.74 -14.84
CA ASP A 43 10.64 5.13 -13.75
C ASP A 43 9.31 4.33 -13.71
N ASN A 44 8.95 3.63 -14.78
CA ASN A 44 7.71 2.87 -14.86
C ASN A 44 7.88 1.36 -15.02
N LEU A 45 9.09 0.84 -14.75
CA LEU A 45 9.31 -0.61 -14.70
C LEU A 45 8.71 -1.20 -13.44
N ILE A 46 8.13 -2.39 -13.58
CA ILE A 46 7.58 -3.13 -12.45
C ILE A 46 8.02 -4.59 -12.48
N GLY A 47 8.34 -5.14 -11.30
CA GLY A 47 8.61 -6.56 -11.08
C GLY A 47 7.53 -7.25 -10.27
N SER A 48 6.54 -6.49 -9.75
CA SER A 48 5.45 -7.04 -8.96
C SER A 48 4.16 -6.23 -9.13
N VAL A 49 3.00 -6.87 -8.93
CA VAL A 49 1.68 -6.23 -9.00
C VAL A 49 0.73 -6.85 -7.98
N ASN A 50 -0.07 -5.99 -7.35
CA ASN A 50 -1.20 -6.40 -6.53
C ASN A 50 -2.48 -6.32 -7.37
N LEU A 51 -3.28 -7.40 -7.35
CA LEU A 51 -4.58 -7.47 -7.98
C LEU A 51 -5.65 -7.71 -6.90
N TYR A 52 -6.87 -7.33 -7.21
CA TYR A 52 -7.99 -7.40 -6.28
C TYR A 52 -9.18 -8.09 -6.91
N LEU A 53 -9.86 -8.99 -6.16
CA LEU A 53 -11.03 -9.74 -6.67
C LEU A 53 -12.24 -8.83 -6.92
N ASP A 54 -12.34 -7.71 -6.23
CA ASP A 54 -13.36 -6.68 -6.45
C ASP A 54 -13.10 -5.83 -7.70
N LYS A 55 -11.94 -6.01 -8.38
CA LYS A 55 -11.56 -5.39 -9.66
C LYS A 55 -11.25 -6.47 -10.70
N PRO A 56 -12.30 -7.15 -11.23
CA PRO A 56 -12.13 -8.31 -12.10
C PRO A 56 -11.56 -7.99 -13.47
N GLU A 57 -11.51 -6.72 -13.89
CA GLU A 57 -10.86 -6.27 -15.12
C GLU A 57 -9.35 -6.52 -15.13
N GLY A 58 -8.72 -6.61 -13.96
CA GLY A 58 -7.29 -6.84 -13.81
C GLY A 58 -6.45 -5.63 -14.22
N ILE A 59 -5.22 -5.90 -14.69
CA ILE A 59 -4.25 -4.89 -15.11
C ILE A 59 -3.67 -5.21 -16.48
N ILE A 60 -3.40 -4.18 -17.27
CA ILE A 60 -2.67 -4.28 -18.54
C ILE A 60 -1.27 -3.69 -18.35
N LEU A 61 -0.25 -4.48 -18.65
CA LEU A 61 1.16 -4.10 -18.57
C LEU A 61 1.78 -4.14 -19.96
N GLY A 62 2.72 -3.25 -20.23
CA GLY A 62 3.56 -3.36 -21.40
C GLY A 62 4.70 -4.35 -21.17
N THR A 63 5.17 -5.00 -22.24
CA THR A 63 6.37 -5.83 -22.25
C THR A 63 7.30 -5.29 -23.35
N ASP A 64 8.56 -5.06 -23.00
CA ASP A 64 9.62 -4.60 -23.92
C ASP A 64 10.89 -5.45 -23.75
N GLY A 65 11.78 -5.40 -24.76
CA GLY A 65 13.02 -6.17 -24.79
C GLY A 65 12.85 -7.55 -25.43
N GLY A 66 13.95 -8.33 -25.49
CA GLY A 66 13.97 -9.61 -26.20
C GLY A 66 13.73 -9.47 -27.72
N ASP A 67 13.30 -10.56 -28.36
CA ASP A 67 13.03 -10.64 -29.81
C ASP A 67 11.60 -10.27 -30.22
N GLY A 68 10.73 -9.95 -29.26
CA GLY A 68 9.33 -9.58 -29.49
C GLY A 68 8.36 -10.76 -29.70
N ASN A 69 8.87 -12.00 -29.77
CA ASN A 69 8.05 -13.20 -29.89
C ASN A 69 7.91 -13.87 -28.52
N TYR A 70 6.88 -13.50 -27.80
CA TYR A 70 6.76 -13.90 -26.40
C TYR A 70 5.81 -15.07 -26.17
N SER A 71 6.18 -15.90 -25.20
CA SER A 71 5.33 -16.93 -24.60
C SER A 71 5.12 -16.65 -23.11
N ILE A 72 3.98 -17.08 -22.57
CA ILE A 72 3.65 -16.89 -21.16
C ILE A 72 3.67 -18.25 -20.45
N THR A 73 4.35 -18.29 -19.32
CA THR A 73 4.22 -19.37 -18.34
C THR A 73 3.56 -18.79 -17.08
N ASN A 74 2.36 -19.26 -16.76
CA ASN A 74 1.64 -18.89 -15.57
C ASN A 74 1.81 -19.99 -14.51
N GLY A 75 2.26 -19.61 -13.31
CA GLY A 75 2.51 -20.55 -12.22
C GLY A 75 1.24 -21.30 -11.76
N ASP A 76 0.09 -20.61 -11.71
CA ASP A 76 -1.19 -21.19 -11.37
C ASP A 76 -2.36 -20.45 -12.03
N ASN A 77 -3.01 -21.09 -12.99
CA ASN A 77 -4.16 -20.54 -13.72
C ASN A 77 -5.45 -20.47 -12.87
N SER A 78 -5.47 -21.03 -11.67
CA SER A 78 -6.59 -20.89 -10.73
C SER A 78 -6.53 -19.57 -9.95
N ILE A 79 -5.34 -18.98 -9.79
CA ILE A 79 -5.14 -17.72 -9.07
C ILE A 79 -5.29 -16.51 -9.99
N VAL A 80 -4.67 -16.55 -11.19
CA VAL A 80 -4.83 -15.50 -12.21
C VAL A 80 -4.95 -16.12 -13.60
N SER A 81 -5.48 -15.34 -14.56
CA SER A 81 -5.25 -15.57 -15.98
C SER A 81 -4.28 -14.51 -16.51
N ALA A 82 -3.40 -14.94 -17.43
CA ALA A 82 -2.48 -14.05 -18.12
C ALA A 82 -2.56 -14.32 -19.63
N ALA A 83 -2.73 -13.26 -20.42
CA ALA A 83 -2.81 -13.36 -21.87
C ALA A 83 -2.26 -12.10 -22.55
N PHE A 84 -1.65 -12.24 -23.71
CA PHE A 84 -1.33 -11.08 -24.53
C PHE A 84 -2.61 -10.55 -25.19
N VAL A 85 -2.75 -9.23 -25.15
CA VAL A 85 -3.82 -8.50 -25.83
C VAL A 85 -3.22 -7.61 -26.91
N LYS A 86 -4.06 -7.12 -27.83
CA LYS A 86 -3.61 -6.30 -28.94
C LYS A 86 -2.90 -5.04 -28.45
N SER A 87 -1.71 -4.81 -28.99
CA SER A 87 -0.96 -3.57 -28.78
C SER A 87 -1.43 -2.48 -29.75
N GLU A 88 -1.52 -1.26 -29.27
CA GLU A 88 -1.80 -0.08 -30.10
C GLU A 88 -0.51 0.68 -30.46
N ASN A 89 0.55 0.55 -29.64
CA ASN A 89 1.77 1.37 -29.72
C ASN A 89 3.05 0.56 -30.03
N GLY A 90 2.90 -0.61 -30.64
CA GLY A 90 4.05 -1.46 -31.00
C GLY A 90 4.61 -2.33 -29.88
N TYR A 91 4.20 -2.12 -28.62
CA TYR A 91 4.57 -2.97 -27.50
C TYR A 91 3.56 -4.08 -27.29
N GLN A 92 4.01 -5.26 -26.91
CA GLN A 92 3.12 -6.34 -26.46
C GLN A 92 2.48 -5.96 -25.14
N ARG A 93 1.17 -6.22 -25.01
CA ARG A 93 0.39 -5.91 -23.82
C ARG A 93 -0.03 -7.19 -23.12
N LEU A 94 0.40 -7.35 -21.86
CA LEU A 94 0.05 -8.46 -20.99
C LEU A 94 -1.15 -8.06 -20.11
N LEU A 95 -2.30 -8.68 -20.33
CA LEU A 95 -3.45 -8.58 -19.44
C LEU A 95 -3.31 -9.66 -18.36
N VAL A 96 -3.36 -9.25 -17.09
CA VAL A 96 -3.35 -10.13 -15.92
C VAL A 96 -4.65 -9.90 -15.15
N THR A 97 -5.47 -10.95 -15.02
CA THR A 97 -6.82 -10.90 -14.44
C THR A 97 -6.90 -11.78 -13.19
N PRO A 98 -7.37 -11.28 -12.04
CA PRO A 98 -7.47 -12.05 -10.81
C PRO A 98 -8.60 -13.09 -10.90
N LYS A 99 -8.45 -14.26 -10.23
CA LYS A 99 -9.46 -15.31 -10.12
C LYS A 99 -9.69 -15.78 -8.69
N SER A 100 -8.62 -15.93 -7.90
CA SER A 100 -8.70 -16.30 -6.49
C SER A 100 -7.53 -15.71 -5.72
N ILE A 101 -7.70 -15.57 -4.40
CA ILE A 101 -6.65 -15.09 -3.51
C ILE A 101 -5.44 -16.02 -3.57
N GLY A 102 -4.23 -15.44 -3.65
CA GLY A 102 -2.98 -16.19 -3.68
C GLY A 102 -1.82 -15.37 -4.24
N GLU A 103 -0.67 -16.00 -4.30
CA GLU A 103 0.56 -15.40 -4.85
C GLU A 103 1.15 -16.34 -5.89
N ILE A 104 1.53 -15.78 -7.05
CA ILE A 104 2.16 -16.54 -8.12
C ILE A 104 3.25 -15.72 -8.82
N MET A 105 4.03 -16.44 -9.65
CA MET A 105 4.96 -15.84 -10.60
C MET A 105 4.46 -16.08 -12.04
N ILE A 106 4.36 -15.01 -12.82
CA ILE A 106 4.17 -15.07 -14.26
C ILE A 106 5.54 -14.86 -14.90
N THR A 107 5.94 -15.75 -15.80
CA THR A 107 7.16 -15.61 -16.59
C THR A 107 6.82 -15.42 -18.04
N VAL A 108 7.31 -14.36 -18.64
CA VAL A 108 7.30 -14.15 -20.10
C VAL A 108 8.67 -14.50 -20.65
N ARG A 109 8.70 -15.27 -21.72
CA ARG A 109 9.92 -15.73 -22.37
C ARG A 109 9.85 -15.43 -23.86
N ASP A 110 10.96 -14.98 -24.43
CA ASP A 110 11.13 -14.82 -25.87
C ASP A 110 11.52 -16.15 -26.57
N SER A 111 11.65 -16.13 -27.92
CA SER A 111 12.02 -17.33 -28.66
C SER A 111 13.48 -17.75 -28.48
N ASP A 112 14.37 -16.85 -28.05
CA ASP A 112 15.77 -17.12 -27.76
C ASP A 112 15.98 -17.66 -26.33
N GLY A 113 14.93 -17.68 -25.53
CA GLY A 113 14.94 -18.26 -24.19
C GLY A 113 15.21 -17.25 -23.07
N HIS A 114 15.36 -15.96 -23.36
CA HIS A 114 15.43 -14.93 -22.33
C HIS A 114 14.08 -14.76 -21.66
N SER A 115 14.05 -14.28 -20.43
CA SER A 115 12.80 -14.18 -19.69
C SER A 115 12.76 -13.03 -18.69
N ALA A 116 11.56 -12.49 -18.48
CA ALA A 116 11.22 -11.63 -17.36
C ALA A 116 10.15 -12.28 -16.48
N SER A 117 10.23 -12.04 -15.18
CA SER A 117 9.28 -12.57 -14.20
C SER A 117 8.55 -11.46 -13.48
N LEU A 118 7.23 -11.62 -13.32
CA LEU A 118 6.32 -10.72 -12.62
C LEU A 118 5.73 -11.43 -11.42
N ALA A 119 6.01 -10.94 -10.21
CA ALA A 119 5.34 -11.42 -9.00
C ALA A 119 3.92 -10.84 -8.95
N VAL A 120 2.92 -11.70 -8.79
CA VAL A 120 1.51 -11.31 -8.71
C VAL A 120 0.93 -11.77 -7.39
N LYS A 121 0.35 -10.83 -6.64
CA LYS A 121 -0.41 -11.08 -5.42
C LYS A 121 -1.86 -10.71 -5.64
N VAL A 122 -2.76 -11.65 -5.43
CA VAL A 122 -4.21 -11.43 -5.50
C VAL A 122 -4.79 -11.36 -4.10
N MET A 123 -5.50 -10.28 -3.81
CA MET A 123 -6.18 -10.02 -2.54
C MET A 123 -7.69 -9.90 -2.75
N ASP A 124 -8.47 -9.95 -1.66
CA ASP A 124 -9.94 -9.82 -1.70
C ASP A 124 -10.37 -8.44 -2.21
N CYS A 125 -9.82 -7.39 -1.63
CA CYS A 125 -10.09 -6.00 -2.02
C CYS A 125 -8.89 -5.11 -1.67
N MET A 126 -8.85 -3.91 -2.24
CA MET A 126 -7.90 -2.89 -1.84
C MET A 126 -8.29 -2.35 -0.46
N LYS A 127 -7.39 -2.47 0.53
CA LYS A 127 -7.64 -2.03 1.89
C LYS A 127 -6.39 -1.51 2.57
N LEU A 128 -6.58 -0.59 3.49
CA LEU A 128 -5.56 -0.15 4.43
C LEU A 128 -5.83 -0.81 5.78
N VAL A 129 -4.83 -1.47 6.34
CA VAL A 129 -4.94 -2.11 7.66
C VAL A 129 -4.25 -1.22 8.69
N LEU A 130 -4.98 -0.94 9.79
CA LEU A 130 -4.51 -0.14 10.91
C LEU A 130 -4.54 -1.02 12.17
N SER A 131 -3.38 -1.53 12.59
CA SER A 131 -3.25 -2.37 13.78
C SER A 131 -3.04 -1.51 15.01
N LYS A 132 -3.78 -1.80 16.11
CA LYS A 132 -3.67 -1.08 17.37
C LYS A 132 -2.44 -1.53 18.16
N GLU A 133 -1.47 -0.63 18.32
CA GLU A 133 -0.19 -0.91 18.99
C GLU A 133 -0.12 -0.37 20.41
N GLN A 134 -0.67 0.81 20.64
CA GLN A 134 -0.69 1.47 21.95
C GLN A 134 -1.95 2.32 22.12
N GLU A 135 -2.29 2.59 23.37
CA GLU A 135 -3.35 3.51 23.75
C GLU A 135 -3.00 4.26 25.03
N GLY A 136 -3.64 5.39 25.23
CA GLY A 136 -3.49 6.17 26.44
C GLY A 136 -4.49 7.29 26.55
N VAL A 137 -4.63 7.82 27.76
CA VAL A 137 -5.45 8.98 28.05
C VAL A 137 -4.54 10.19 28.23
N VAL A 138 -4.82 11.25 27.48
CA VAL A 138 -4.13 12.55 27.59
C VAL A 138 -5.11 13.57 28.13
N VAL A 139 -4.74 14.23 29.22
CA VAL A 139 -5.50 15.33 29.82
C VAL A 139 -4.76 16.63 29.51
N LEU A 140 -5.43 17.56 28.85
CA LEU A 140 -4.95 18.89 28.56
C LEU A 140 -5.67 19.91 29.47
N GLY A 141 -4.93 20.86 30.01
CA GLY A 141 -5.44 21.86 30.96
C GLY A 141 -4.74 21.79 32.31
N ASP A 142 -5.20 22.61 33.27
CA ASP A 142 -4.59 22.70 34.60
C ASP A 142 -5.31 21.70 35.57
N VAL A 143 -4.66 20.55 35.75
CA VAL A 143 -5.14 19.47 36.61
C VAL A 143 -4.08 19.04 37.62
N THR A 144 -4.49 18.66 38.82
CA THR A 144 -3.57 18.04 39.77
C THR A 144 -3.23 16.60 39.37
N ASP A 145 -2.11 16.08 39.89
CA ASP A 145 -1.72 14.67 39.63
C ASP A 145 -2.81 13.67 40.13
N GLU A 146 -3.50 13.97 41.23
CA GLU A 146 -4.60 13.16 41.75
C GLU A 146 -5.78 13.14 40.77
N GLN A 147 -6.23 14.30 40.30
CA GLN A 147 -7.30 14.41 39.30
C GLN A 147 -6.94 13.70 38.00
N LYS A 148 -5.68 13.88 37.53
CA LYS A 148 -5.20 13.18 36.34
C LYS A 148 -5.25 11.67 36.51
N ASN A 149 -4.81 11.15 37.64
CA ASN A 149 -4.84 9.71 37.93
C ASN A 149 -6.27 9.17 37.99
N ASP A 150 -7.20 9.89 38.59
CA ASP A 150 -8.61 9.49 38.66
C ASP A 150 -9.25 9.46 37.27
N ILE A 151 -8.98 10.47 36.43
CA ILE A 151 -9.43 10.51 35.05
C ILE A 151 -8.86 9.33 34.25
N VAL A 152 -7.55 9.09 34.31
CA VAL A 152 -6.91 7.98 33.57
C VAL A 152 -7.49 6.65 33.99
N LYS A 153 -7.72 6.44 35.29
CA LYS A 153 -8.33 5.21 35.84
C LYS A 153 -9.77 5.02 35.37
N ALA A 154 -10.53 6.10 35.28
CA ALA A 154 -11.92 6.06 34.84
C ALA A 154 -12.08 5.59 33.36
N PHE A 155 -11.04 5.76 32.54
CA PHE A 155 -11.02 5.34 31.15
C PHE A 155 -10.32 3.99 30.88
N SER A 156 -9.83 3.28 31.92
CA SER A 156 -9.04 2.04 31.73
C SER A 156 -9.81 0.90 31.05
N ASP A 157 -11.14 0.89 31.14
CA ASP A 157 -12.01 -0.20 30.66
C ASP A 157 -12.78 0.14 29.37
N LEU A 158 -12.59 1.36 28.82
CA LEU A 158 -13.44 1.89 27.76
C LEU A 158 -13.15 1.40 26.33
N PRO A 159 -11.91 1.07 25.89
CA PRO A 159 -11.70 0.78 24.49
C PRO A 159 -12.36 -0.53 24.05
N ALA A 160 -13.27 -0.42 23.07
CA ALA A 160 -13.89 -1.59 22.43
C ALA A 160 -12.86 -2.43 21.67
N VAL A 161 -11.95 -1.78 20.94
CA VAL A 161 -10.84 -2.44 20.23
C VAL A 161 -9.67 -2.62 21.19
N LYS A 162 -9.35 -3.86 21.51
CA LYS A 162 -8.24 -4.20 22.41
C LYS A 162 -6.88 -4.13 21.69
N MET A 163 -5.80 -4.18 22.46
CA MET A 163 -4.46 -4.35 21.89
C MET A 163 -4.40 -5.59 21.00
N GLY A 164 -3.79 -5.48 19.82
CA GLY A 164 -3.80 -6.52 18.78
C GLY A 164 -5.05 -6.53 17.90
N GLY A 165 -6.09 -5.76 18.22
CA GLY A 165 -7.21 -5.52 17.32
C GLY A 165 -6.81 -4.59 16.16
N LEU A 166 -7.65 -4.56 15.13
CA LEU A 166 -7.34 -3.77 13.93
C LEU A 166 -8.59 -3.19 13.26
N TYR A 167 -8.35 -2.19 12.43
CA TYR A 167 -9.32 -1.62 11.50
C TYR A 167 -8.86 -1.87 10.07
N GLU A 168 -9.79 -2.30 9.20
CA GLU A 168 -9.58 -2.31 7.75
C GLU A 168 -10.43 -1.20 7.12
N LEU A 169 -9.77 -0.29 6.41
CA LEU A 169 -10.41 0.77 5.64
C LEU A 169 -10.43 0.36 4.17
N ILE A 170 -11.61 0.16 3.62
CA ILE A 170 -11.84 -0.21 2.23
C ILE A 170 -12.50 1.01 1.56
N PRO A 171 -11.76 1.76 0.73
CA PRO A 171 -12.31 2.99 0.14
C PRO A 171 -13.45 2.67 -0.83
N ASP A 172 -14.43 3.56 -0.91
CA ASP A 172 -15.43 3.52 -1.96
C ASP A 172 -14.78 3.78 -3.32
N GLU A 173 -15.46 3.41 -4.40
CA GLU A 173 -14.94 3.57 -5.75
C GLU A 173 -14.57 5.04 -6.05
N GLY A 174 -13.34 5.25 -6.50
CA GLY A 174 -12.80 6.58 -6.80
C GLY A 174 -12.40 7.41 -5.58
N LYS A 175 -12.44 6.85 -4.37
CA LYS A 175 -12.05 7.52 -3.13
C LYS A 175 -10.68 7.08 -2.64
N SER A 176 -10.04 7.95 -1.86
CA SER A 176 -8.81 7.63 -1.14
C SER A 176 -9.12 7.01 0.23
N PHE A 177 -8.10 6.34 0.84
CA PHE A 177 -8.26 5.61 2.11
C PHE A 177 -8.78 6.43 3.29
N PHE A 178 -8.63 7.74 3.28
CA PHE A 178 -9.07 8.62 4.38
C PHE A 178 -10.23 9.56 3.98
N GLU A 179 -10.93 9.26 2.89
CA GLU A 179 -12.12 10.01 2.48
C GLU A 179 -13.38 9.36 3.01
N GLU A 180 -13.78 8.27 2.41
CA GLU A 180 -14.97 7.50 2.82
C GLU A 180 -14.89 6.07 2.30
N GLY A 181 -15.58 5.15 2.99
CA GLY A 181 -15.60 3.75 2.60
C GLY A 181 -16.18 2.83 3.67
N VAL A 182 -15.99 1.54 3.43
CA VAL A 182 -16.38 0.48 4.36
C VAL A 182 -15.30 0.32 5.43
N LEU A 183 -15.74 0.26 6.68
CA LEU A 183 -14.91 -0.02 7.84
C LEU A 183 -15.18 -1.44 8.32
N ARG A 184 -14.12 -2.24 8.51
CA ARG A 184 -14.18 -3.51 9.24
C ARG A 184 -13.38 -3.38 10.52
N VAL A 185 -14.00 -3.71 11.66
CA VAL A 185 -13.40 -3.56 12.99
C VAL A 185 -13.23 -4.94 13.62
N TYR A 186 -12.01 -5.30 13.91
CA TYR A 186 -11.68 -6.52 14.65
C TYR A 186 -11.34 -6.13 16.09
N LEU A 187 -12.17 -6.52 17.03
CA LEU A 187 -12.07 -6.10 18.43
C LEU A 187 -10.85 -6.66 19.16
N ASN A 188 -10.36 -7.78 18.69
CA ASN A 188 -9.15 -8.44 19.19
C ASN A 188 -8.53 -9.29 18.08
N ASP A 189 -7.37 -9.87 18.32
CA ASP A 189 -6.56 -10.65 17.36
C ASP A 189 -7.22 -11.97 16.91
N SER A 190 -8.50 -12.15 17.04
CA SER A 190 -9.09 -13.47 16.78
C SER A 190 -9.88 -13.53 15.47
N ALA A 191 -10.05 -14.77 14.99
CA ALA A 191 -10.84 -15.14 13.82
C ALA A 191 -12.37 -14.90 13.95
N VAL A 192 -12.79 -13.99 14.82
CA VAL A 192 -14.18 -13.57 14.95
C VAL A 192 -14.52 -12.68 13.76
N PRO A 193 -15.67 -12.84 13.12
CA PRO A 193 -16.10 -11.95 12.05
C PRO A 193 -16.05 -10.50 12.52
N PRO A 194 -15.52 -9.57 11.71
CA PRO A 194 -15.43 -8.17 12.08
C PRO A 194 -16.80 -7.53 12.21
N LEU A 195 -16.89 -6.51 13.04
CA LEU A 195 -17.99 -5.56 12.95
C LEU A 195 -17.83 -4.77 11.66
N VAL A 196 -18.89 -4.64 10.89
CA VAL A 196 -18.87 -3.89 9.62
C VAL A 196 -19.58 -2.56 9.84
N GLY A 197 -18.94 -1.49 9.37
CA GLY A 197 -19.43 -0.14 9.47
C GLY A 197 -18.96 0.73 8.31
N ARG A 198 -18.93 2.03 8.57
CA ARG A 198 -18.50 3.04 7.60
C ARG A 198 -17.47 3.95 8.24
N TYR A 199 -16.58 4.48 7.41
CA TYR A 199 -15.75 5.61 7.77
C TYR A 199 -15.94 6.74 6.77
N GLU A 200 -15.76 7.96 7.25
CA GLU A 200 -15.85 9.16 6.44
C GLU A 200 -14.97 10.28 7.00
N ARG A 201 -14.49 11.13 6.11
CA ARG A 201 -13.80 12.36 6.49
C ARG A 201 -14.81 13.36 7.04
N VAL A 202 -14.49 13.94 8.20
CA VAL A 202 -15.33 14.94 8.85
C VAL A 202 -14.51 16.14 9.29
N PRO A 203 -15.10 17.35 9.38
CA PRO A 203 -14.46 18.47 10.02
C PRO A 203 -14.38 18.26 11.54
N VAL A 204 -13.23 18.62 12.13
CA VAL A 204 -13.03 18.66 13.60
C VAL A 204 -12.43 20.00 13.98
N LEU A 205 -12.89 20.55 15.12
CA LEU A 205 -12.33 21.79 15.65
C LEU A 205 -11.12 21.48 16.54
N VAL A 206 -10.00 22.12 16.26
CA VAL A 206 -8.78 22.06 17.06
C VAL A 206 -8.36 23.47 17.40
N GLU A 207 -8.46 23.85 18.66
CA GLU A 207 -8.16 25.22 19.11
C GLU A 207 -8.95 26.29 18.32
N GLY A 208 -10.22 26.01 18.00
CA GLY A 208 -11.09 26.89 17.23
C GLY A 208 -10.82 26.92 15.72
N ILE A 209 -9.88 26.13 15.22
CA ILE A 209 -9.54 26.00 13.80
C ILE A 209 -10.12 24.69 13.27
N GLU A 210 -10.87 24.77 12.17
CA GLU A 210 -11.37 23.58 11.49
C GLU A 210 -10.22 22.81 10.81
N LYS A 211 -10.12 21.53 11.11
CA LYS A 211 -9.15 20.59 10.53
C LYS A 211 -9.88 19.35 10.01
N SER A 212 -9.19 18.54 9.22
CA SER A 212 -9.71 17.26 8.76
C SER A 212 -9.56 16.21 9.85
N GLY A 213 -10.67 15.55 10.18
CA GLY A 213 -10.72 14.34 11.01
C GLY A 213 -11.29 13.16 10.21
N ILE A 214 -11.41 12.03 10.87
CA ILE A 214 -12.03 10.82 10.34
C ILE A 214 -13.06 10.30 11.37
N GLN A 215 -14.24 9.96 10.89
CA GLN A 215 -15.27 9.33 11.69
C GLN A 215 -15.32 7.85 11.38
N PHE A 216 -15.35 7.02 12.42
CA PHE A 216 -15.67 5.59 12.37
C PHE A 216 -17.04 5.35 12.99
N ALA A 217 -17.92 4.67 12.26
CA ALA A 217 -19.25 4.29 12.74
C ALA A 217 -19.44 2.79 12.54
N TYR A 218 -19.62 2.03 13.61
CA TYR A 218 -19.83 0.57 13.59
C TYR A 218 -20.69 0.14 14.79
N GLY A 219 -21.57 -0.83 14.58
CA GLY A 219 -22.61 -1.14 15.57
C GLY A 219 -23.45 0.09 15.89
N ASP A 220 -23.61 0.39 17.17
CA ASP A 220 -24.29 1.60 17.67
C ASP A 220 -23.27 2.70 18.06
N GLU A 221 -21.99 2.50 17.79
CA GLU A 221 -20.91 3.39 18.21
C GLU A 221 -20.50 4.32 17.07
N LYS A 222 -20.09 5.53 17.46
CA LYS A 222 -19.58 6.54 16.55
C LYS A 222 -18.39 7.24 17.21
N HIS A 223 -17.25 7.15 16.56
CA HIS A 223 -15.99 7.71 17.03
C HIS A 223 -15.48 8.74 16.04
N ILE A 224 -15.04 9.89 16.52
CA ILE A 224 -14.47 10.96 15.68
C ILE A 224 -13.03 11.21 16.11
N TYR A 225 -12.12 10.99 15.17
CA TYR A 225 -10.71 11.09 15.40
C TYR A 225 -10.10 12.27 14.68
N ARG A 226 -9.24 12.99 15.36
CA ARG A 226 -8.20 13.82 14.75
C ARG A 226 -6.99 12.94 14.48
N VAL A 227 -6.46 12.95 13.24
CA VAL A 227 -5.22 12.27 12.88
C VAL A 227 -4.07 13.26 12.95
N GLY A 228 -3.02 12.94 13.66
CA GLY A 228 -1.90 13.86 13.78
C GLY A 228 -0.78 13.35 14.68
N PRO A 229 0.32 14.15 14.79
CA PRO A 229 1.41 13.83 15.69
C PRO A 229 0.97 13.91 17.16
N SER A 230 1.60 13.11 18.01
CA SER A 230 1.45 13.22 19.46
C SER A 230 2.08 14.51 19.97
N VAL A 231 1.39 15.25 20.82
CA VAL A 231 1.90 16.47 21.46
C VAL A 231 2.91 16.17 22.56
N GLU A 232 2.81 15.02 23.22
CA GLU A 232 3.65 14.67 24.38
C GLU A 232 4.67 13.56 24.16
N LEU A 233 4.52 12.76 23.10
CA LEU A 233 5.45 11.66 22.79
C LEU A 233 6.60 12.08 21.86
N THR A 234 6.81 13.38 21.68
CA THR A 234 7.70 14.00 20.70
C THR A 234 9.20 13.88 20.98
N LYS A 235 9.65 13.01 21.85
CA LYS A 235 11.09 12.74 21.87
C LYS A 235 11.58 11.83 20.74
N SER A 236 10.65 11.18 20.03
CA SER A 236 10.90 10.57 18.72
C SER A 236 9.54 10.41 18.00
N MET A 237 9.30 11.21 16.96
CA MET A 237 8.18 10.92 16.06
C MET A 237 8.37 9.48 15.56
N PRO A 238 7.36 8.60 15.67
CA PRO A 238 7.42 7.35 14.96
C PRO A 238 7.60 7.69 13.49
N GLN A 239 8.69 7.20 12.90
CA GLN A 239 8.83 7.21 11.46
C GLN A 239 7.71 6.33 10.89
N ASP A 240 7.16 6.70 9.70
CA ASP A 240 6.28 5.76 8.97
C ASP A 240 6.63 4.31 9.33
N PRO A 241 5.67 3.51 9.73
CA PRO A 241 4.26 3.52 9.32
C PRO A 241 3.24 3.76 10.46
N TYR A 242 3.39 4.73 11.32
CA TYR A 242 2.51 4.93 12.47
C TYR A 242 1.66 6.19 12.38
N LEU A 243 0.40 6.10 12.86
CA LEU A 243 -0.55 7.22 12.98
C LEU A 243 -1.06 7.32 14.41
N TYR A 244 -1.25 8.55 14.91
CA TYR A 244 -1.95 8.81 16.15
C TYR A 244 -3.37 9.26 15.86
N PHE A 245 -4.34 8.55 16.45
CA PHE A 245 -5.75 8.87 16.42
C PHE A 245 -6.15 9.43 17.77
N TRP A 246 -6.65 10.66 17.78
CA TRP A 246 -7.05 11.40 18.97
C TRP A 246 -8.57 11.55 18.96
N GLU A 247 -9.23 10.97 19.92
CA GLU A 247 -10.66 11.12 20.15
C GLU A 247 -10.88 11.99 21.38
N GLU A 248 -11.65 13.07 21.26
CA GLU A 248 -12.03 13.89 22.42
C GLU A 248 -13.16 13.17 23.19
N VAL A 249 -12.89 12.86 24.45
CA VAL A 249 -13.78 12.08 25.31
C VAL A 249 -14.14 12.84 26.61
N THR A 250 -13.96 14.14 26.63
CA THR A 250 -14.21 15.00 27.81
C THR A 250 -15.60 14.81 28.36
N GLU A 251 -16.62 14.81 27.48
CA GLU A 251 -18.03 14.65 27.89
C GLU A 251 -18.39 13.22 28.34
N LEU A 252 -17.57 12.24 28.01
CA LEU A 252 -17.75 10.83 28.37
C LEU A 252 -17.10 10.50 29.71
N CYS A 253 -16.37 11.46 30.31
CA CYS A 253 -15.65 11.20 31.54
C CYS A 253 -16.63 10.97 32.73
N PRO A 254 -16.56 9.82 33.41
CA PRO A 254 -17.48 9.52 34.50
C PRO A 254 -17.12 10.23 35.81
N VAL A 255 -15.98 10.93 35.85
CA VAL A 255 -15.56 11.74 37.01
C VAL A 255 -15.58 13.22 36.63
N GLU A 256 -15.61 14.09 37.67
CA GLU A 256 -15.63 15.54 37.47
C GLU A 256 -14.36 16.01 36.72
N VAL A 257 -14.54 16.71 35.60
CA VAL A 257 -13.46 17.31 34.81
C VAL A 257 -13.36 18.78 35.16
N PRO A 258 -12.19 19.29 35.57
CA PRO A 258 -12.00 20.71 35.85
C PRO A 258 -12.32 21.59 34.63
N GLU A 259 -12.86 22.80 34.90
CA GLU A 259 -13.20 23.75 33.87
C GLU A 259 -11.96 24.11 32.99
N GLY A 260 -12.14 24.16 31.68
CA GLY A 260 -11.07 24.45 30.73
C GLY A 260 -10.15 23.27 30.41
N CYS A 261 -10.43 22.09 30.93
CA CYS A 261 -9.68 20.88 30.61
C CYS A 261 -10.37 20.08 29.51
N SER A 262 -9.57 19.42 28.69
CA SER A 262 -10.00 18.47 27.65
C SER A 262 -9.33 17.13 27.84
N ILE A 263 -10.07 16.06 27.62
CA ILE A 263 -9.58 14.69 27.72
C ILE A 263 -9.61 14.05 26.35
N PHE A 264 -8.48 13.46 25.97
CA PHE A 264 -8.34 12.73 24.71
C PHE A 264 -7.98 11.28 24.98
N PHE A 265 -8.67 10.38 24.28
CA PHE A 265 -8.23 9.02 24.14
C PHE A 265 -7.33 8.95 22.89
N VAL A 266 -6.09 8.51 23.09
CA VAL A 266 -5.07 8.50 22.03
C VAL A 266 -4.71 7.07 21.70
N THR A 267 -4.87 6.71 20.44
CA THR A 267 -4.52 5.38 19.92
C THR A 267 -3.39 5.50 18.92
N LEU A 268 -2.33 4.72 19.11
CA LEU A 268 -1.26 4.53 18.13
C LEU A 268 -1.62 3.36 17.22
N LEU A 269 -1.76 3.64 15.94
CA LEU A 269 -2.08 2.67 14.91
C LEU A 269 -0.88 2.49 13.96
N LYS A 270 -0.55 1.23 13.66
CA LYS A 270 0.45 0.86 12.66
C LYS A 270 -0.24 0.58 11.33
N LEU A 271 0.29 1.19 10.27
CA LEU A 271 -0.13 0.92 8.89
C LEU A 271 0.53 -0.37 8.36
N SER A 272 -0.26 -1.19 7.64
CA SER A 272 0.24 -2.40 6.98
C SER A 272 -0.59 -2.75 5.71
#